data_94d3897d4b02f23a689407377406266b
#
_entry.id   94d3897d4b02f23a689407377406266b
#
_cell.length_a   1.000
_cell.length_b   1.000
_cell.length_c   1.000
_cell.angle_alpha   90.00
_cell.angle_beta   90.00
_cell.angle_gamma   90.00
#
_symmetry.space_group_name_H-M   'P 1'
#
loop_
_entity.id
_entity.type
_entity.pdbx_description
1 polymer ?
#
loop_
_entity_poly.entity_id
_entity_poly.type
_entity_poly.pdbx_seq_one_letter_code
_entity_poly.pdbx_strand_id
1 'polypeptide(L)'
;MPDLKNITEQDYSSTENEIKDISYETLNQKVLNGQVETNQDTLPEDSDEDEENQSNESKENKKENVRVKQKEKTNKKAISKDANQEAKAEKEKRQDEKISEYGQVTLDNNENSHKIHLLSIIGEIEGHECLSQNTKTTKYEHVLPQLAAIEDSTEIDGLLVLINTVGGDVESGLAIAEMIASLTKPTVSLVLGGGHSIGVPLAVSTDYSFIVPSGTMIIHPVRMSGTVIGAQQTYDYFKLIQDRIVGFIETHSNTTKDRLEEMMMRTGILTKDLGTILVGKYAVEEGLINEVGGIKEAMKKLHELIDNNEAKA
;
A
#
# COMPACT_ATOMS: atom_id res chain seq x y z
N MET A 1 40.58 10.39 29.40
CA MET A 1 39.29 10.24 30.06
C MET A 1 39.06 11.46 30.91
N PRO A 2 38.18 12.37 30.55
CA PRO A 2 37.66 13.39 31.44
C PRO A 2 36.29 12.98 32.00
N ASP A 3 36.07 13.37 33.25
CA ASP A 3 34.96 12.99 34.11
C ASP A 3 33.57 13.42 33.62
N LEU A 4 32.66 12.45 33.57
CA LEU A 4 31.20 12.65 33.45
C LEU A 4 30.61 12.71 34.87
N LYS A 5 30.61 13.88 35.49
CA LYS A 5 29.76 14.20 36.67
C LYS A 5 29.39 15.69 36.59
N ASN A 6 28.09 15.90 36.54
CA ASN A 6 27.28 17.14 36.68
C ASN A 6 26.58 17.56 35.38
N ILE A 7 25.45 16.93 35.14
CA ILE A 7 24.31 17.54 34.45
C ILE A 7 23.17 17.48 35.46
N THR A 8 22.75 18.61 35.96
CA THR A 8 21.66 18.75 36.95
C THR A 8 20.31 18.92 36.21
N GLU A 9 19.23 18.45 36.83
CA GLU A 9 17.83 18.44 36.35
C GLU A 9 17.22 19.83 36.03
N GLN A 10 17.99 20.88 35.87
CA GLN A 10 17.48 22.25 35.64
C GLN A 10 17.47 22.71 34.19
N ASP A 11 18.01 21.95 33.22
CA ASP A 11 18.06 22.36 31.80
C ASP A 11 16.89 21.85 30.94
N TYR A 12 15.89 21.15 31.54
CA TYR A 12 14.72 20.62 30.81
C TYR A 12 13.44 21.47 30.91
N SER A 13 13.46 22.62 31.57
CA SER A 13 12.23 23.38 31.86
C SER A 13 11.94 24.59 30.97
N SER A 14 12.70 24.84 29.90
CA SER A 14 12.55 26.06 29.11
C SER A 14 12.02 25.91 27.68
N THR A 15 11.61 24.68 27.24
CA THR A 15 11.07 24.47 25.89
C THR A 15 9.61 23.97 25.85
N GLU A 16 8.92 23.87 26.99
CA GLU A 16 7.53 23.36 27.05
C GLU A 16 6.43 24.44 27.07
N ASN A 17 6.73 25.71 26.88
CA ASN A 17 5.75 26.81 27.07
C ASN A 17 5.30 27.55 25.82
N GLU A 18 5.50 27.05 24.60
CA GLU A 18 5.00 27.74 23.38
C GLU A 18 4.06 26.93 22.48
N ILE A 19 3.52 25.79 22.94
CA ILE A 19 2.46 25.09 22.20
C ILE A 19 1.29 24.85 23.14
N LYS A 20 0.53 25.92 23.44
CA LYS A 20 -0.84 25.82 23.99
C LYS A 20 -1.74 26.77 23.24
N ASP A 21 -2.90 26.18 22.83
CA ASP A 21 -4.12 26.82 22.38
C ASP A 21 -4.20 27.30 20.92
N ILE A 22 -4.32 26.33 20.01
CA ILE A 22 -5.22 26.50 18.87
C ILE A 22 -6.27 25.38 18.99
N SER A 23 -7.45 25.71 19.51
CA SER A 23 -8.55 24.76 19.60
C SER A 23 -9.13 24.48 18.20
N TYR A 24 -9.55 23.24 17.97
CA TYR A 24 -10.19 22.76 16.73
C TYR A 24 -11.41 23.60 16.30
N GLU A 25 -12.03 24.36 17.19
CA GLU A 25 -13.16 25.26 16.89
C GLU A 25 -12.74 26.53 16.12
N THR A 26 -11.51 26.99 16.27
CA THR A 26 -11.03 28.23 15.60
C THR A 26 -10.68 27.98 14.12
N LEU A 27 -10.36 26.73 13.73
CA LEU A 27 -10.12 26.36 12.32
C LEU A 27 -11.43 26.22 11.51
N ASN A 28 -12.49 25.73 12.13
CA ASN A 28 -13.78 25.53 11.45
C ASN A 28 -14.57 26.84 11.23
N GLN A 29 -14.35 27.88 12.03
CA GLN A 29 -15.01 29.18 11.83
C GLN A 29 -14.41 30.01 10.70
N LYS A 30 -13.16 29.80 10.31
CA LYS A 30 -12.54 30.51 9.17
C LYS A 30 -12.96 29.96 7.79
N VAL A 31 -13.46 28.74 7.72
CA VAL A 31 -13.95 28.13 6.47
C VAL A 31 -15.42 28.48 6.19
N LEU A 32 -16.20 28.86 7.22
CA LEU A 32 -17.62 29.20 7.10
C LEU A 32 -17.91 30.68 6.80
N ASN A 33 -16.91 31.57 6.85
CA ASN A 33 -17.09 33.01 6.63
C ASN A 33 -16.50 33.52 5.30
N GLY A 34 -16.46 32.68 4.26
CA GLY A 34 -16.24 33.12 2.89
C GLY A 34 -17.48 33.85 2.36
N GLN A 35 -17.61 35.14 2.67
CA GLN A 35 -18.61 36.00 2.11
C GLN A 35 -18.38 36.19 0.62
N VAL A 36 -19.33 35.70 -0.19
CA VAL A 36 -19.50 36.05 -1.60
C VAL A 36 -20.28 37.35 -1.63
N GLU A 37 -19.65 38.44 -2.00
CA GLU A 37 -20.34 39.70 -2.30
C GLU A 37 -21.06 39.57 -3.64
N THR A 38 -22.37 39.53 -3.58
CA THR A 38 -23.24 39.72 -4.74
C THR A 38 -23.61 41.21 -4.82
N ASN A 39 -23.04 41.89 -5.78
CA ASN A 39 -23.55 43.22 -6.15
C ASN A 39 -24.87 43.09 -6.93
N GLN A 40 -25.93 43.46 -6.27
CA GLN A 40 -27.19 43.87 -6.91
C GLN A 40 -27.10 45.39 -7.15
N ASP A 41 -27.14 45.78 -8.40
CA ASP A 41 -27.45 47.15 -8.77
C ASP A 41 -28.79 47.21 -9.52
N THR A 42 -29.59 48.08 -8.96
CA THR A 42 -30.96 48.42 -9.24
C THR A 42 -31.15 49.09 -10.59
N LEU A 43 -32.28 48.75 -11.23
CA LEU A 43 -32.87 49.44 -12.38
C LEU A 43 -33.43 50.80 -11.98
N PRO A 44 -33.48 51.77 -12.89
CA PRO A 44 -34.57 52.71 -12.96
C PRO A 44 -35.39 52.52 -14.25
N GLU A 45 -36.71 52.74 -14.05
CA GLU A 45 -37.75 52.74 -15.06
C GLU A 45 -37.79 54.02 -15.88
N ASP A 46 -38.42 53.88 -17.06
CA ASP A 46 -39.18 54.83 -17.91
C ASP A 46 -38.47 55.92 -18.75
N SER A 47 -38.66 55.83 -20.04
CA SER A 47 -39.64 56.60 -20.84
C SER A 47 -39.46 56.36 -22.32
N ASP A 48 -40.62 56.33 -23.00
CA ASP A 48 -40.85 56.16 -24.44
C ASP A 48 -40.16 57.19 -25.31
N GLU A 49 -39.93 56.79 -26.54
CA GLU A 49 -40.14 57.41 -27.85
C GLU A 49 -39.04 57.16 -28.86
N ASP A 50 -39.44 56.60 -29.95
CA ASP A 50 -39.26 56.80 -31.36
C ASP A 50 -38.67 55.64 -32.16
N GLU A 51 -39.57 55.12 -33.00
CA GLU A 51 -39.32 54.23 -34.11
C GLU A 51 -38.55 54.97 -35.26
N GLU A 52 -37.75 54.19 -35.97
CA GLU A 52 -37.14 54.29 -37.26
C GLU A 52 -35.61 54.30 -37.24
N ASN A 53 -35.04 53.08 -37.23
CA ASN A 53 -33.84 52.73 -38.03
C ASN A 53 -33.40 51.28 -37.78
N GLN A 54 -34.24 50.33 -38.04
CA GLN A 54 -33.95 48.92 -37.83
C GLN A 54 -33.84 48.16 -39.15
N SER A 55 -32.68 48.19 -39.84
CA SER A 55 -32.44 47.15 -40.84
C SER A 55 -30.96 46.77 -41.11
N ASN A 56 -29.98 47.51 -40.62
CA ASN A 56 -28.56 47.16 -40.89
C ASN A 56 -27.74 46.77 -39.66
N GLU A 57 -28.09 47.10 -38.43
CA GLU A 57 -27.34 46.70 -37.19
C GLU A 57 -27.60 45.25 -36.75
N SER A 58 -28.68 44.62 -37.19
CA SER A 58 -29.02 43.25 -36.73
C SER A 58 -28.16 42.14 -37.32
N LYS A 59 -27.45 42.40 -38.42
CA LYS A 59 -26.57 41.37 -39.03
C LYS A 59 -25.11 41.42 -38.51
N GLU A 60 -24.61 42.58 -38.14
CA GLU A 60 -23.28 42.72 -37.54
C GLU A 60 -23.28 42.28 -36.09
N ASN A 61 -24.24 42.65 -35.29
CA ASN A 61 -24.39 42.21 -33.90
C ASN A 61 -24.62 40.68 -33.75
N LYS A 62 -25.32 40.03 -34.68
CA LYS A 62 -25.39 38.55 -34.71
C LYS A 62 -24.07 37.88 -35.04
N LYS A 63 -23.23 38.44 -35.91
CA LYS A 63 -21.90 37.90 -36.27
C LYS A 63 -20.91 38.10 -35.13
N GLU A 64 -20.96 39.18 -34.40
CA GLU A 64 -20.09 39.48 -33.28
C GLU A 64 -20.47 38.65 -32.05
N ASN A 65 -21.73 38.46 -31.74
CA ASN A 65 -22.21 37.55 -30.68
C ASN A 65 -21.87 36.07 -30.96
N VAL A 66 -21.84 35.65 -32.23
CA VAL A 66 -21.41 34.29 -32.59
C VAL A 66 -19.87 34.14 -32.43
N ARG A 67 -19.10 35.18 -32.76
CA ARG A 67 -17.63 35.20 -32.58
C ARG A 67 -17.24 35.23 -31.08
N VAL A 68 -17.95 35.97 -30.24
CA VAL A 68 -17.73 36.03 -28.79
C VAL A 68 -18.09 34.69 -28.16
N LYS A 69 -19.21 34.07 -28.49
CA LYS A 69 -19.59 32.72 -28.00
C LYS A 69 -18.65 31.61 -28.47
N GLN A 70 -18.05 31.75 -29.66
CA GLN A 70 -17.01 30.81 -30.13
C GLN A 70 -15.68 31.01 -29.39
N LYS A 71 -15.28 32.26 -29.11
CA LYS A 71 -14.07 32.54 -28.33
C LYS A 71 -14.24 32.09 -26.87
N GLU A 72 -15.40 32.27 -26.26
CA GLU A 72 -15.69 31.77 -24.91
C GLU A 72 -15.70 30.23 -24.82
N LYS A 73 -16.26 29.56 -25.84
CA LYS A 73 -16.22 28.07 -25.89
C LYS A 73 -14.81 27.53 -26.10
N THR A 74 -13.97 28.19 -26.93
CA THR A 74 -12.55 27.81 -27.11
C THR A 74 -11.73 28.10 -25.86
N ASN A 75 -11.96 29.21 -25.17
CA ASN A 75 -11.28 29.54 -23.93
C ASN A 75 -11.69 28.59 -22.78
N LYS A 76 -13.01 28.28 -22.63
CA LYS A 76 -13.45 27.26 -21.64
C LYS A 76 -12.86 25.87 -21.92
N LYS A 77 -12.70 25.51 -23.22
CA LYS A 77 -12.12 24.22 -23.61
C LYS A 77 -10.59 24.19 -23.44
N ALA A 78 -9.91 25.34 -23.53
CA ALA A 78 -8.47 25.45 -23.22
C ALA A 78 -8.23 25.39 -21.70
N ILE A 79 -8.97 26.17 -20.90
CA ILE A 79 -8.87 26.18 -19.43
C ILE A 79 -9.19 24.79 -18.85
N SER A 80 -10.18 24.06 -19.41
CA SER A 80 -10.48 22.69 -18.95
C SER A 80 -9.40 21.68 -19.33
N LYS A 81 -8.66 21.90 -20.43
CA LYS A 81 -7.53 21.03 -20.81
C LYS A 81 -6.31 21.28 -19.93
N ASP A 82 -6.01 22.54 -19.62
CA ASP A 82 -4.88 22.89 -18.76
C ASP A 82 -5.14 22.40 -17.33
N ALA A 83 -6.34 22.58 -16.77
CA ALA A 83 -6.71 22.05 -15.46
C ALA A 83 -6.65 20.50 -15.39
N ASN A 84 -7.04 19.80 -16.47
CA ASN A 84 -6.91 18.33 -16.54
C ASN A 84 -5.45 17.87 -16.66
N GLN A 85 -4.59 18.65 -17.34
CA GLN A 85 -3.15 18.34 -17.43
C GLN A 85 -2.44 18.57 -16.09
N GLU A 86 -2.78 19.65 -15.38
CA GLU A 86 -2.25 19.93 -14.04
C GLU A 86 -2.70 18.86 -13.03
N ALA A 87 -3.97 18.48 -13.02
CA ALA A 87 -4.49 17.43 -12.14
C ALA A 87 -3.84 16.06 -12.43
N LYS A 88 -3.57 15.75 -13.73
CA LYS A 88 -2.86 14.53 -14.11
C LYS A 88 -1.41 14.55 -13.66
N ALA A 89 -0.70 15.66 -13.85
CA ALA A 89 0.69 15.82 -13.41
C ALA A 89 0.82 15.74 -11.88
N GLU A 90 -0.14 16.30 -11.13
CA GLU A 90 -0.17 16.19 -9.67
C GLU A 90 -0.46 14.76 -9.20
N LYS A 91 -1.34 14.03 -9.88
CA LYS A 91 -1.62 12.61 -9.60
C LYS A 91 -0.38 11.74 -9.85
N GLU A 92 0.32 11.96 -10.99
CA GLU A 92 1.57 11.27 -11.33
C GLU A 92 2.66 11.56 -10.27
N LYS A 93 2.84 12.82 -9.87
CA LYS A 93 3.80 13.19 -8.84
C LYS A 93 3.52 12.53 -7.48
N ARG A 94 2.27 12.50 -7.04
CA ARG A 94 1.87 11.81 -5.80
C ARG A 94 2.09 10.30 -5.90
N GLN A 95 1.95 9.71 -7.08
CA GLN A 95 2.21 8.29 -7.31
C GLN A 95 3.71 7.99 -7.25
N ASP A 96 4.55 8.83 -7.85
CA ASP A 96 6.01 8.72 -7.78
C ASP A 96 6.53 8.87 -6.33
N GLU A 97 5.96 9.78 -5.55
CA GLU A 97 6.25 9.93 -4.12
C GLU A 97 5.91 8.66 -3.34
N LYS A 98 4.74 8.06 -3.56
CA LYS A 98 4.34 6.79 -2.93
C LYS A 98 5.26 5.63 -3.31
N ILE A 99 5.69 5.55 -4.59
CA ILE A 99 6.64 4.54 -5.04
C ILE A 99 7.99 4.73 -4.34
N SER A 100 8.50 5.97 -4.26
CA SER A 100 9.82 6.26 -3.70
C SER A 100 9.88 6.10 -2.18
N GLU A 101 8.83 6.46 -1.47
CA GLU A 101 8.77 6.40 0.00
C GLU A 101 8.33 5.03 0.53
N TYR A 102 7.34 4.40 -0.11
CA TYR A 102 6.68 3.22 0.43
C TYR A 102 6.75 1.98 -0.49
N GLY A 103 7.29 2.12 -1.70
CA GLY A 103 7.34 1.02 -2.66
C GLY A 103 5.96 0.55 -3.13
N GLN A 104 4.98 1.46 -3.22
CA GLN A 104 3.59 1.14 -3.51
C GLN A 104 3.05 1.97 -4.65
N VAL A 105 2.16 1.35 -5.41
CA VAL A 105 1.48 2.01 -6.52
C VAL A 105 0.12 1.36 -6.77
N THR A 106 -0.86 2.16 -7.18
CA THR A 106 -2.10 1.65 -7.75
C THR A 106 -1.96 1.67 -9.27
N LEU A 107 -2.02 0.49 -9.86
CA LEU A 107 -1.99 0.30 -11.31
C LEU A 107 -3.40 0.46 -11.85
N ASP A 108 -3.57 1.39 -12.78
CA ASP A 108 -4.83 1.68 -13.45
C ASP A 108 -4.64 1.32 -14.93
N ASN A 109 -5.12 0.16 -15.33
CA ASN A 109 -5.04 -0.30 -16.70
C ASN A 109 -6.34 0.03 -17.43
N ASN A 110 -6.28 0.99 -18.34
CA ASN A 110 -7.42 1.42 -19.15
C ASN A 110 -7.99 0.32 -20.07
N GLU A 111 -7.25 -0.78 -20.30
CA GLU A 111 -7.71 -1.86 -21.19
C GLU A 111 -8.63 -2.86 -20.47
N ASN A 112 -8.38 -3.14 -19.18
CA ASN A 112 -9.14 -4.14 -18.41
C ASN A 112 -10.03 -3.55 -17.30
N SER A 113 -10.07 -2.23 -17.15
CA SER A 113 -10.85 -1.50 -16.12
C SER A 113 -10.50 -1.85 -14.67
N HIS A 114 -9.62 -2.80 -14.38
CA HIS A 114 -9.26 -3.21 -13.01
C HIS A 114 -8.19 -2.30 -12.41
N LYS A 115 -8.44 -1.83 -11.20
CA LYS A 115 -7.48 -1.08 -10.38
C LYS A 115 -6.80 -2.01 -9.38
N ILE A 116 -5.53 -2.30 -9.60
CA ILE A 116 -4.73 -3.20 -8.78
C ILE A 116 -3.81 -2.38 -7.89
N HIS A 117 -3.88 -2.63 -6.59
CA HIS A 117 -2.89 -2.11 -5.66
C HIS A 117 -1.67 -3.03 -5.60
N LEU A 118 -0.48 -2.45 -5.75
CA LEU A 118 0.78 -3.15 -5.63
C LEU A 118 1.39 -2.81 -4.26
N LEU A 119 1.59 -3.83 -3.44
CA LEU A 119 2.25 -3.76 -2.13
C LEU A 119 3.60 -4.46 -2.20
N SER A 120 4.67 -3.80 -1.76
CA SER A 120 6.01 -4.38 -1.71
C SER A 120 6.41 -4.73 -0.28
N ILE A 121 6.79 -5.99 -0.05
CA ILE A 121 7.38 -6.49 1.19
C ILE A 121 8.85 -6.78 0.91
N ILE A 122 9.71 -5.81 1.23
CA ILE A 122 11.13 -5.83 0.86
C ILE A 122 12.00 -5.57 2.09
N GLY A 123 13.07 -6.35 2.23
CA GLY A 123 14.01 -6.25 3.34
C GLY A 123 13.57 -7.05 4.56
N GLU A 124 13.97 -6.65 5.74
CA GLU A 124 13.63 -7.29 7.00
C GLU A 124 12.25 -6.84 7.50
N ILE A 125 11.46 -7.76 8.06
CA ILE A 125 10.18 -7.42 8.68
C ILE A 125 10.47 -6.82 10.05
N GLU A 126 10.20 -5.53 10.19
CA GLU A 126 10.43 -4.77 11.41
C GLU A 126 9.27 -4.99 12.39
N GLY A 127 9.61 -5.24 13.66
CA GLY A 127 8.67 -5.47 14.73
C GLY A 127 8.46 -4.22 15.61
N HIS A 128 8.33 -4.46 16.93
CA HIS A 128 8.17 -3.39 17.91
C HIS A 128 9.46 -2.60 18.19
N GLU A 129 10.60 -3.13 17.81
CA GLU A 129 11.89 -2.46 17.91
C GLU A 129 12.29 -1.89 16.55
N CYS A 130 12.67 -0.60 16.51
CA CYS A 130 13.16 0.02 15.29
C CYS A 130 14.55 -0.51 14.94
N LEU A 131 14.70 -1.03 13.72
CA LEU A 131 15.99 -1.45 13.20
C LEU A 131 16.86 -0.24 12.81
N SER A 132 18.15 -0.50 12.59
CA SER A 132 19.09 0.53 12.16
C SER A 132 18.61 1.24 10.89
N GLN A 133 18.79 2.56 10.80
CA GLN A 133 18.44 3.37 9.61
C GLN A 133 19.12 2.90 8.31
N ASN A 134 20.19 2.10 8.42
CA ASN A 134 20.87 1.52 7.27
C ASN A 134 20.29 0.18 6.84
N THR A 135 19.33 -0.39 7.57
CA THR A 135 18.65 -1.64 7.23
C THR A 135 17.44 -1.36 6.34
N LYS A 136 17.29 -2.10 5.25
CA LYS A 136 16.07 -2.08 4.45
C LYS A 136 15.00 -2.87 5.18
N THR A 137 13.88 -2.24 5.52
CA THR A 137 12.82 -2.85 6.32
C THR A 137 11.45 -2.67 5.69
N THR A 138 10.56 -3.62 5.98
CA THR A 138 9.11 -3.47 5.83
C THR A 138 8.52 -3.26 7.22
N LYS A 139 7.86 -2.12 7.44
CA LYS A 139 7.26 -1.73 8.71
C LYS A 139 5.80 -2.16 8.76
N TYR A 140 5.47 -3.06 9.67
CA TYR A 140 4.13 -3.62 9.76
C TYR A 140 3.07 -2.56 10.10
N GLU A 141 3.41 -1.54 10.90
CA GLU A 141 2.53 -0.42 11.25
C GLU A 141 2.20 0.48 10.05
N HIS A 142 2.97 0.39 8.96
CA HIS A 142 2.65 1.05 7.70
C HIS A 142 1.82 0.15 6.78
N VAL A 143 2.03 -1.17 6.84
CA VAL A 143 1.35 -2.15 5.98
C VAL A 143 -0.09 -2.41 6.42
N LEU A 144 -0.33 -2.60 7.73
CA LEU A 144 -1.66 -2.94 8.24
C LEU A 144 -2.74 -1.88 7.91
N PRO A 145 -2.51 -0.56 8.12
CA PRO A 145 -3.50 0.45 7.75
C PRO A 145 -3.78 0.50 6.25
N GLN A 146 -2.79 0.15 5.42
CA GLN A 146 -2.98 0.12 3.98
C GLN A 146 -3.83 -1.07 3.54
N LEU A 147 -3.63 -2.26 4.12
CA LEU A 147 -4.47 -3.42 3.88
C LEU A 147 -5.92 -3.13 4.28
N ALA A 148 -6.12 -2.45 5.42
CA ALA A 148 -7.45 -1.99 5.84
C ALA A 148 -8.08 -1.01 4.82
N ALA A 149 -7.28 -0.05 4.32
CA ALA A 149 -7.76 0.90 3.32
C ALA A 149 -8.05 0.24 1.97
N ILE A 150 -7.31 -0.80 1.59
CA ILE A 150 -7.57 -1.60 0.39
C ILE A 150 -8.90 -2.34 0.54
N GLU A 151 -9.14 -2.98 1.68
CA GLU A 151 -10.39 -3.69 1.94
C GLU A 151 -11.61 -2.78 1.88
N ASP A 152 -11.55 -1.60 2.50
CA ASP A 152 -12.64 -0.60 2.54
C ASP A 152 -12.83 0.15 1.21
N SER A 153 -11.85 0.12 0.31
CA SER A 153 -11.88 0.87 -0.94
C SER A 153 -12.87 0.28 -1.95
N THR A 154 -13.74 1.08 -2.51
CA THR A 154 -14.59 0.73 -3.67
C THR A 154 -13.87 0.89 -5.01
N GLU A 155 -12.65 1.43 -5.02
CA GLU A 155 -11.90 1.69 -6.25
C GLU A 155 -10.82 0.65 -6.53
N ILE A 156 -10.41 -0.14 -5.52
CA ILE A 156 -9.37 -1.16 -5.68
C ILE A 156 -10.04 -2.52 -5.85
N ASP A 157 -9.72 -3.21 -6.93
CA ASP A 157 -10.33 -4.48 -7.30
C ASP A 157 -9.50 -5.69 -6.88
N GLY A 158 -8.19 -5.51 -6.69
CA GLY A 158 -7.29 -6.59 -6.28
C GLY A 158 -5.95 -6.12 -5.74
N LEU A 159 -5.22 -7.04 -5.10
CA LEU A 159 -3.93 -6.80 -4.48
C LEU A 159 -2.84 -7.70 -5.08
N LEU A 160 -1.75 -7.09 -5.55
CA LEU A 160 -0.51 -7.79 -5.91
C LEU A 160 0.55 -7.54 -4.84
N VAL A 161 1.06 -8.60 -4.21
CA VAL A 161 2.11 -8.54 -3.19
C VAL A 161 3.44 -8.97 -3.77
N LEU A 162 4.41 -8.06 -3.88
CA LEU A 162 5.79 -8.35 -4.29
C LEU A 162 6.63 -8.68 -3.06
N ILE A 163 7.32 -9.82 -3.07
CA ILE A 163 8.06 -10.33 -1.92
C ILE A 163 9.53 -10.50 -2.25
N ASN A 164 10.38 -9.84 -1.46
CA ASN A 164 11.81 -10.05 -1.41
C ASN A 164 12.34 -9.76 0.01
N THR A 165 12.11 -10.69 0.92
CA THR A 165 12.40 -10.54 2.35
C THR A 165 13.29 -11.67 2.88
N VAL A 166 14.14 -11.33 3.83
CA VAL A 166 14.93 -12.29 4.61
C VAL A 166 14.15 -12.85 5.83
N GLY A 167 12.93 -12.36 6.04
CA GLY A 167 12.15 -12.60 7.25
C GLY A 167 12.30 -11.46 8.25
N GLY A 168 12.16 -11.74 9.54
CA GLY A 168 12.27 -10.76 10.62
C GLY A 168 11.37 -11.09 11.79
N ASP A 169 10.69 -10.08 12.34
CA ASP A 169 9.78 -10.25 13.48
C ASP A 169 8.59 -11.14 13.15
N VAL A 170 8.39 -12.16 13.99
CA VAL A 170 7.38 -13.21 13.75
C VAL A 170 5.96 -12.69 13.95
N GLU A 171 5.72 -11.93 15.02
CA GLU A 171 4.37 -11.44 15.34
C GLU A 171 3.90 -10.43 14.29
N SER A 172 4.78 -9.54 13.86
CA SER A 172 4.51 -8.56 12.81
C SER A 172 4.29 -9.23 11.45
N GLY A 173 5.10 -10.23 11.12
CA GLY A 173 4.95 -10.97 9.88
C GLY A 173 3.66 -11.80 9.82
N LEU A 174 3.29 -12.48 10.92
CA LEU A 174 2.01 -13.17 11.01
C LEU A 174 0.83 -12.21 10.96
N ALA A 175 0.91 -11.03 11.64
CA ALA A 175 -0.16 -10.03 11.58
C ALA A 175 -0.42 -9.56 10.13
N ILE A 176 0.63 -9.32 9.35
CA ILE A 176 0.49 -8.98 7.92
C ILE A 176 -0.11 -10.15 7.14
N ALA A 177 0.38 -11.38 7.36
CA ALA A 177 -0.08 -12.56 6.63
C ALA A 177 -1.57 -12.86 6.89
N GLU A 178 -2.00 -12.82 8.16
CA GLU A 178 -3.40 -12.98 8.56
C GLU A 178 -4.30 -11.90 7.94
N MET A 179 -3.82 -10.66 7.91
CA MET A 179 -4.57 -9.57 7.34
C MET A 179 -4.73 -9.71 5.82
N ILE A 180 -3.67 -10.12 5.10
CA ILE A 180 -3.77 -10.42 3.66
C ILE A 180 -4.75 -11.58 3.41
N ALA A 181 -4.64 -12.67 4.18
CA ALA A 181 -5.49 -13.85 4.03
C ALA A 181 -6.97 -13.58 4.36
N SER A 182 -7.27 -12.52 5.12
CA SER A 182 -8.63 -12.12 5.49
C SER A 182 -9.28 -11.11 4.52
N LEU A 183 -8.56 -10.63 3.50
CA LEU A 183 -9.13 -9.71 2.51
C LEU A 183 -10.22 -10.42 1.68
N THR A 184 -11.29 -9.70 1.37
CA THR A 184 -12.35 -10.19 0.47
C THR A 184 -12.02 -9.99 -1.01
N LYS A 185 -11.04 -9.12 -1.27
CA LYS A 185 -10.56 -8.82 -2.62
C LYS A 185 -9.56 -9.85 -3.10
N PRO A 186 -9.57 -10.20 -4.40
CA PRO A 186 -8.59 -11.10 -4.99
C PRO A 186 -7.14 -10.67 -4.75
N THR A 187 -6.31 -11.61 -4.36
CA THR A 187 -4.92 -11.38 -3.99
C THR A 187 -3.96 -12.33 -4.71
N VAL A 188 -2.81 -11.83 -5.14
CA VAL A 188 -1.73 -12.64 -5.70
C VAL A 188 -0.40 -12.23 -5.10
N SER A 189 0.44 -13.18 -4.72
CA SER A 189 1.82 -12.93 -4.31
C SER A 189 2.82 -13.33 -5.41
N LEU A 190 3.94 -12.62 -5.45
CA LEU A 190 5.07 -12.92 -6.33
C LEU A 190 6.38 -12.82 -5.56
N VAL A 191 7.02 -13.97 -5.34
CA VAL A 191 8.36 -14.06 -4.74
C VAL A 191 9.40 -13.80 -5.83
N LEU A 192 10.06 -12.62 -5.77
CA LEU A 192 11.04 -12.15 -6.76
C LEU A 192 12.49 -12.51 -6.39
N GLY A 193 12.80 -12.61 -5.10
CA GLY A 193 14.11 -12.94 -4.59
C GLY A 193 13.99 -13.93 -3.45
N GLY A 194 14.01 -13.44 -2.20
CA GLY A 194 13.81 -14.25 -1.00
C GLY A 194 12.38 -14.18 -0.46
N GLY A 195 11.81 -15.32 -0.11
CA GLY A 195 10.66 -15.45 0.77
C GLY A 195 11.06 -16.28 1.98
N HIS A 196 11.96 -15.73 2.84
CA HIS A 196 12.65 -16.49 3.85
C HIS A 196 12.00 -16.38 5.22
N SER A 197 12.06 -17.46 6.01
CA SER A 197 11.59 -17.44 7.42
C SER A 197 10.12 -17.03 7.52
N ILE A 198 9.78 -15.96 8.24
CA ILE A 198 8.43 -15.41 8.30
C ILE A 198 7.93 -14.86 6.95
N GLY A 199 8.79 -14.73 5.95
CA GLY A 199 8.41 -14.45 4.57
C GLY A 199 7.66 -15.61 3.89
N VAL A 200 7.75 -16.85 4.43
CA VAL A 200 7.00 -18.01 3.91
C VAL A 200 5.49 -17.85 4.15
N PRO A 201 5.01 -17.58 5.37
CA PRO A 201 3.60 -17.24 5.60
C PRO A 201 3.10 -16.10 4.72
N LEU A 202 3.89 -15.03 4.55
CA LEU A 202 3.53 -13.90 3.69
C LEU A 202 3.36 -14.31 2.22
N ALA A 203 4.19 -15.24 1.74
CA ALA A 203 4.11 -15.72 0.36
C ALA A 203 2.85 -16.58 0.09
N VAL A 204 2.38 -17.33 1.10
CA VAL A 204 1.23 -18.23 0.97
C VAL A 204 -0.09 -17.61 1.44
N SER A 205 -0.07 -16.38 1.95
CA SER A 205 -1.27 -15.70 2.51
C SER A 205 -2.27 -15.22 1.47
N THR A 206 -1.92 -15.26 0.17
CA THR A 206 -2.76 -14.78 -0.93
C THR A 206 -3.56 -15.93 -1.58
N ASP A 207 -4.62 -15.58 -2.34
CA ASP A 207 -5.42 -16.56 -3.07
C ASP A 207 -4.61 -17.37 -4.08
N TYR A 208 -3.55 -16.79 -4.62
CA TYR A 208 -2.64 -17.47 -5.55
C TYR A 208 -1.21 -16.92 -5.43
N SER A 209 -0.25 -17.81 -5.51
CA SER A 209 1.18 -17.46 -5.28
C SER A 209 2.08 -17.87 -6.44
N PHE A 210 3.03 -16.99 -6.78
CA PHE A 210 4.06 -17.24 -7.77
C PHE A 210 5.46 -17.08 -7.17
N ILE A 211 6.42 -17.81 -7.74
CA ILE A 211 7.83 -17.63 -7.49
C ILE A 211 8.59 -17.58 -8.82
N VAL A 212 9.54 -16.65 -8.97
CA VAL A 212 10.40 -16.63 -10.16
C VAL A 212 11.37 -17.83 -10.15
N PRO A 213 11.90 -18.28 -11.32
CA PRO A 213 12.77 -19.46 -11.38
C PRO A 213 14.00 -19.41 -10.46
N SER A 214 14.56 -18.22 -10.22
CA SER A 214 15.69 -17.99 -9.32
C SER A 214 15.30 -17.57 -7.90
N GLY A 215 14.02 -17.41 -7.61
CA GLY A 215 13.50 -17.07 -6.30
C GLY A 215 13.77 -18.18 -5.28
N THR A 216 13.95 -17.83 -4.03
CA THR A 216 14.27 -18.77 -2.97
C THR A 216 13.33 -18.66 -1.80
N MET A 217 13.00 -19.79 -1.17
CA MET A 217 12.32 -19.85 0.11
C MET A 217 13.18 -20.61 1.11
N ILE A 218 13.31 -20.10 2.32
CA ILE A 218 14.05 -20.74 3.40
C ILE A 218 13.10 -21.06 4.55
N ILE A 219 12.99 -22.35 4.84
CA ILE A 219 12.16 -22.87 5.91
C ILE A 219 13.10 -23.38 7.01
N HIS A 220 12.97 -22.81 8.21
CA HIS A 220 13.80 -23.17 9.36
C HIS A 220 13.00 -23.05 10.66
N PRO A 221 13.45 -23.70 11.77
CA PRO A 221 12.81 -23.54 13.06
C PRO A 221 12.85 -22.10 13.55
N VAL A 222 11.92 -21.74 14.44
CA VAL A 222 11.92 -20.44 15.11
C VAL A 222 13.22 -20.22 15.86
N ARG A 223 13.80 -19.05 15.73
CA ARG A 223 15.02 -18.64 16.42
C ARG A 223 14.71 -17.45 17.33
N MET A 224 15.37 -17.43 18.47
CA MET A 224 15.36 -16.29 19.37
C MET A 224 16.74 -16.10 19.97
N SER A 225 17.13 -14.86 20.18
CA SER A 225 18.32 -14.51 20.95
C SER A 225 17.90 -13.77 22.20
N GLY A 226 18.52 -14.04 23.33
CA GLY A 226 18.20 -13.37 24.59
C GLY A 226 18.51 -14.20 25.83
N THR A 227 18.15 -13.69 27.02
CA THR A 227 18.29 -14.40 28.27
C THR A 227 17.18 -15.41 28.45
N VAL A 228 17.51 -16.68 28.69
CA VAL A 228 16.55 -17.75 28.96
C VAL A 228 16.24 -17.77 30.46
N ILE A 229 15.00 -17.54 30.83
CA ILE A 229 14.49 -17.66 32.21
C ILE A 229 13.50 -18.81 32.24
N GLY A 230 13.89 -19.96 32.83
CA GLY A 230 13.06 -21.15 32.86
C GLY A 230 13.09 -21.94 31.55
N ALA A 231 13.85 -23.03 31.50
CA ALA A 231 14.07 -23.82 30.30
C ALA A 231 12.78 -24.40 29.72
N GLN A 232 11.90 -24.96 30.55
CA GLN A 232 10.66 -25.58 30.10
C GLN A 232 9.70 -24.54 29.51
N GLN A 233 9.47 -23.42 30.21
CA GLN A 233 8.58 -22.35 29.76
C GLN A 233 9.06 -21.72 28.44
N THR A 234 10.37 -21.58 28.29
CA THR A 234 10.95 -21.09 27.04
C THR A 234 10.74 -22.07 25.89
N TYR A 235 10.94 -23.37 26.13
CA TYR A 235 10.68 -24.41 25.12
C TYR A 235 9.18 -24.41 24.71
N ASP A 236 8.27 -24.39 25.67
CA ASP A 236 6.84 -24.41 25.42
C ASP A 236 6.40 -23.16 24.61
N TYR A 237 6.97 -22.00 24.91
CA TYR A 237 6.73 -20.77 24.17
C TYR A 237 7.23 -20.84 22.71
N PHE A 238 8.46 -21.34 22.49
CA PHE A 238 8.99 -21.55 21.13
C PHE A 238 8.12 -22.51 20.33
N LYS A 239 7.72 -23.61 20.96
CA LYS A 239 6.84 -24.59 20.33
C LYS A 239 5.51 -23.96 19.92
N LEU A 240 4.91 -23.16 20.79
CA LEU A 240 3.68 -22.45 20.50
C LEU A 240 3.82 -21.53 19.28
N ILE A 241 4.89 -20.73 19.20
CA ILE A 241 5.14 -19.85 18.06
C ILE A 241 5.33 -20.67 16.79
N GLN A 242 6.15 -21.74 16.84
CA GLN A 242 6.39 -22.59 15.67
C GLN A 242 5.11 -23.28 15.19
N ASP A 243 4.28 -23.80 16.11
CA ASP A 243 3.01 -24.43 15.77
C ASP A 243 2.03 -23.43 15.10
N ARG A 244 2.02 -22.15 15.49
CA ARG A 244 1.25 -21.09 14.83
C ARG A 244 1.72 -20.85 13.39
N ILE A 245 3.02 -20.73 13.17
CA ILE A 245 3.60 -20.54 11.83
C ILE A 245 3.29 -21.74 10.93
N VAL A 246 3.54 -22.94 11.41
CA VAL A 246 3.30 -24.18 10.68
C VAL A 246 1.83 -24.35 10.35
N GLY A 247 0.93 -24.10 11.31
CA GLY A 247 -0.52 -24.17 11.12
C GLY A 247 -1.02 -23.17 10.09
N PHE A 248 -0.48 -21.94 10.09
CA PHE A 248 -0.81 -20.94 9.07
C PHE A 248 -0.39 -21.40 7.66
N ILE A 249 0.85 -21.88 7.51
CA ILE A 249 1.35 -22.34 6.20
C ILE A 249 0.56 -23.57 5.71
N GLU A 250 0.27 -24.53 6.57
CA GLU A 250 -0.55 -25.72 6.23
C GLU A 250 -1.94 -25.33 5.75
N THR A 251 -2.57 -24.34 6.39
CA THR A 251 -3.92 -23.87 6.03
C THR A 251 -3.95 -23.16 4.67
N HIS A 252 -2.87 -22.45 4.31
CA HIS A 252 -2.81 -21.57 3.15
C HIS A 252 -1.94 -22.12 2.00
N SER A 253 -1.53 -23.38 2.06
CA SER A 253 -0.73 -24.03 1.02
C SER A 253 -1.14 -25.49 0.82
N ASN A 254 -0.50 -26.18 -0.13
CA ASN A 254 -0.73 -27.61 -0.37
C ASN A 254 0.30 -28.51 0.36
N THR A 255 1.12 -27.95 1.25
CA THR A 255 2.08 -28.72 2.03
C THR A 255 1.47 -29.15 3.38
N THR A 256 2.01 -30.20 3.97
CA THR A 256 1.52 -30.70 5.26
C THR A 256 2.41 -30.26 6.43
N LYS A 257 1.85 -30.23 7.64
CA LYS A 257 2.58 -29.97 8.86
C LYS A 257 3.81 -30.86 9.00
N ASP A 258 3.66 -32.19 8.84
CA ASP A 258 4.76 -33.14 8.97
C ASP A 258 5.89 -32.83 7.97
N ARG A 259 5.52 -32.45 6.75
CA ARG A 259 6.51 -32.09 5.72
C ARG A 259 7.24 -30.79 6.04
N LEU A 260 6.53 -29.79 6.57
CA LEU A 260 7.13 -28.53 7.03
C LEU A 260 8.12 -28.79 8.17
N GLU A 261 7.73 -29.57 9.19
CA GLU A 261 8.60 -29.93 10.30
C GLU A 261 9.83 -30.72 9.85
N GLU A 262 9.69 -31.65 8.89
CA GLU A 262 10.82 -32.35 8.28
C GLU A 262 11.77 -31.37 7.58
N MET A 263 11.25 -30.44 6.78
CA MET A 263 12.05 -29.43 6.09
C MET A 263 12.77 -28.49 7.06
N MET A 264 12.11 -28.11 8.16
CA MET A 264 12.71 -27.28 9.21
C MET A 264 13.92 -27.96 9.89
N MET A 265 13.85 -29.26 10.06
CA MET A 265 14.88 -30.04 10.79
C MET A 265 15.99 -30.60 9.90
N ARG A 266 15.94 -30.37 8.60
CA ARG A 266 17.01 -30.83 7.68
C ARG A 266 18.35 -30.19 8.00
N THR A 267 19.42 -31.00 7.93
CA THR A 267 20.80 -30.57 8.00
C THR A 267 21.46 -30.75 6.64
N GLY A 268 22.36 -29.86 6.26
CA GLY A 268 23.16 -30.09 5.02
C GLY A 268 23.57 -28.81 4.30
N ILE A 269 22.69 -28.18 3.53
CA ILE A 269 23.02 -27.01 2.70
C ILE A 269 23.29 -25.77 3.55
N LEU A 270 22.53 -25.58 4.62
CA LEU A 270 22.81 -24.54 5.60
C LEU A 270 23.87 -25.04 6.60
N THR A 271 25.13 -24.92 6.26
CA THR A 271 26.27 -25.53 6.98
C THR A 271 26.42 -25.09 8.44
N LYS A 272 25.69 -24.07 8.89
CA LYS A 272 25.73 -23.57 10.28
C LYS A 272 24.37 -23.62 10.96
N ASP A 273 23.31 -24.14 10.30
CA ASP A 273 21.94 -24.06 10.79
C ASP A 273 21.06 -25.17 10.25
N LEU A 274 19.90 -25.37 10.91
CA LEU A 274 18.84 -26.25 10.46
C LEU A 274 17.96 -25.54 9.43
N GLY A 275 17.41 -26.29 8.47
CA GLY A 275 16.43 -25.79 7.53
C GLY A 275 16.64 -26.25 6.10
N THR A 276 15.73 -25.85 5.25
CA THR A 276 15.71 -26.20 3.82
C THR A 276 15.66 -24.93 2.98
N ILE A 277 16.47 -24.90 1.92
CA ILE A 277 16.40 -23.87 0.87
C ILE A 277 15.69 -24.50 -0.33
N LEU A 278 14.61 -23.89 -0.75
CA LEU A 278 13.86 -24.24 -1.95
C LEU A 278 14.06 -23.15 -3.01
N VAL A 279 14.39 -23.55 -4.23
CA VAL A 279 14.64 -22.63 -5.35
C VAL A 279 13.58 -22.84 -6.42
N GLY A 280 12.86 -21.79 -6.77
CA GLY A 280 11.89 -21.75 -7.85
C GLY A 280 10.93 -22.96 -7.83
N LYS A 281 11.07 -23.86 -8.80
CA LYS A 281 10.21 -25.02 -8.93
C LYS A 281 10.12 -25.95 -7.71
N TYR A 282 11.17 -25.99 -6.89
CA TYR A 282 11.16 -26.85 -5.68
C TYR A 282 10.16 -26.34 -4.63
N ALA A 283 9.89 -25.03 -4.58
CA ALA A 283 8.85 -24.48 -3.72
C ALA A 283 7.44 -24.92 -4.20
N VAL A 284 7.26 -25.09 -5.50
CA VAL A 284 6.02 -25.60 -6.09
C VAL A 284 5.90 -27.12 -5.88
N GLU A 285 6.97 -27.88 -6.10
CA GLU A 285 7.02 -29.34 -5.89
C GLU A 285 6.74 -29.71 -4.43
N GLU A 286 7.14 -28.89 -3.46
CA GLU A 286 6.84 -29.05 -2.03
C GLU A 286 5.43 -28.53 -1.64
N GLY A 287 4.68 -27.99 -2.58
CA GLY A 287 3.30 -27.54 -2.37
C GLY A 287 3.16 -26.20 -1.66
N LEU A 288 4.26 -25.43 -1.46
CA LEU A 288 4.23 -24.11 -0.82
C LEU A 288 3.70 -23.03 -1.75
N ILE A 289 4.17 -22.99 -2.99
CA ILE A 289 3.79 -21.99 -3.99
C ILE A 289 3.00 -22.67 -5.10
N ASN A 290 2.02 -21.97 -5.65
CA ASN A 290 1.15 -22.55 -6.68
C ASN A 290 1.87 -22.74 -8.01
N GLU A 291 2.70 -21.76 -8.44
CA GLU A 291 3.28 -21.80 -9.79
C GLU A 291 4.62 -21.07 -9.87
N VAL A 292 5.49 -21.54 -10.81
CA VAL A 292 6.65 -20.76 -11.22
C VAL A 292 6.24 -19.76 -12.29
N GLY A 293 6.43 -18.46 -12.02
CA GLY A 293 6.07 -17.40 -12.96
C GLY A 293 6.66 -16.07 -12.57
N GLY A 294 6.53 -15.10 -13.47
CA GLY A 294 6.97 -13.71 -13.25
C GLY A 294 5.79 -12.77 -13.14
N ILE A 295 6.07 -11.47 -13.25
CA ILE A 295 5.07 -10.41 -13.14
C ILE A 295 3.92 -10.56 -14.16
N LYS A 296 4.22 -11.05 -15.35
CA LYS A 296 3.22 -11.25 -16.41
C LYS A 296 2.17 -12.28 -16.02
N GLU A 297 2.63 -13.43 -15.50
CA GLU A 297 1.77 -14.53 -15.08
C GLU A 297 0.99 -14.13 -13.83
N ALA A 298 1.62 -13.46 -12.87
CA ALA A 298 0.98 -12.95 -11.65
C ALA A 298 -0.13 -11.93 -11.95
N MET A 299 0.13 -10.96 -12.82
CA MET A 299 -0.88 -9.98 -13.26
C MET A 299 -2.04 -10.65 -13.99
N LYS A 300 -1.76 -11.56 -14.92
CA LYS A 300 -2.79 -12.29 -15.64
C LYS A 300 -3.70 -13.06 -14.67
N LYS A 301 -3.11 -13.77 -13.72
CA LYS A 301 -3.85 -14.53 -12.72
C LYS A 301 -4.72 -13.64 -11.84
N LEU A 302 -4.20 -12.49 -11.42
CA LEU A 302 -4.96 -11.55 -10.61
C LEU A 302 -6.17 -11.00 -11.36
N HIS A 303 -6.04 -10.62 -12.63
CA HIS A 303 -7.17 -10.21 -13.46
C HIS A 303 -8.22 -11.34 -13.60
N GLU A 304 -7.80 -12.59 -13.82
CA GLU A 304 -8.69 -13.74 -13.86
C GLU A 304 -9.46 -13.95 -12.54
N LEU A 305 -8.80 -13.72 -11.40
CA LEU A 305 -9.42 -13.84 -10.09
C LEU A 305 -10.44 -12.72 -9.84
N ILE A 306 -10.14 -11.49 -10.27
CA ILE A 306 -11.06 -10.35 -10.17
C ILE A 306 -12.31 -10.59 -11.01
N ASP A 307 -12.16 -10.98 -12.29
CA ASP A 307 -13.29 -11.31 -13.18
C ASP A 307 -14.21 -12.40 -12.57
N ASN A 308 -13.60 -13.44 -11.96
CA ASN A 308 -14.35 -14.54 -11.32
C ASN A 308 -15.03 -14.11 -10.02
N ASN A 309 -14.49 -13.15 -9.29
CA ASN A 309 -15.09 -12.63 -8.06
C ASN A 309 -16.31 -11.76 -8.37
N GLU A 310 -16.21 -10.87 -9.36
CA GLU A 310 -17.32 -10.05 -9.85
C GLU A 310 -18.49 -10.89 -10.37
N ALA A 311 -18.20 -12.03 -11.02
CA ALA A 311 -19.23 -12.91 -11.53
C ALA A 311 -20.02 -13.66 -10.43
N LYS A 312 -19.52 -13.67 -9.17
CA LYS A 312 -20.16 -14.31 -8.00
C LYS A 312 -20.93 -13.33 -7.12
N ALA A 313 -20.61 -12.02 -7.21
CA ALA A 313 -21.26 -10.96 -6.43
C ALA A 313 -22.56 -10.50 -7.11
#